data_9002877c46b33ee1d08a3ac1546bd255
#
_entry.id   9002877c46b33ee1d08a3ac1546bd255
#
_cell.length_a   1.000
_cell.length_b   1.000
_cell.length_c   1.000
_cell.angle_alpha   90.00
_cell.angle_beta   90.00
_cell.angle_gamma   90.00
#
_symmetry.space_group_name_H-M   'P 1'
#
loop_
_entity.id
_entity.type
_entity.pdbx_description
1 polymer ?
#
loop_
_entity_poly.entity_id
_entity_poly.type
_entity_poly.pdbx_seq_one_letter_code
_entity_poly.pdbx_strand_id
1 'polypeptide(L)'
;MRLWIDDTHPAPTGFVQVKTANAAKAAIRCYERTFSGDDTIVISIGDDVEVLKWLETEGIVDTGYFFHIHSMNPYGVENMRRIIQKNGWREIRSLEVI
;
A
#
# COMPACT_ATOMS: atom_id res chain seq x y z
N MET A 1 10.72 -2.31 0.96
CA MET A 1 9.83 -2.40 2.16
C MET A 1 8.53 -3.11 1.80
N ARG A 2 8.05 -3.93 2.68
CA ARG A 2 6.74 -4.57 2.54
C ARG A 2 5.87 -4.16 3.72
N LEU A 3 4.80 -3.43 3.42
CA LEU A 3 3.94 -2.83 4.43
C LEU A 3 2.54 -3.46 4.38
N TRP A 4 2.04 -3.88 5.54
CA TRP A 4 0.71 -4.47 5.70
C TRP A 4 -0.15 -3.55 6.55
N ILE A 5 -1.17 -2.95 5.93
CA ILE A 5 -2.05 -1.98 6.59
C ILE A 5 -3.35 -2.68 6.98
N ASP A 6 -3.48 -3.04 8.23
CA ASP A 6 -4.65 -3.74 8.75
C ASP A 6 -4.62 -3.72 10.27
N ASP A 7 -5.77 -3.50 10.90
CA ASP A 7 -5.88 -3.46 12.35
C ASP A 7 -6.37 -4.78 12.96
N THR A 8 -6.80 -5.74 12.14
CA THR A 8 -7.38 -6.99 12.62
C THR A 8 -6.65 -8.23 12.14
N HIS A 9 -6.20 -8.25 10.89
CA HIS A 9 -5.55 -9.43 10.31
C HIS A 9 -4.03 -9.33 10.45
N PRO A 10 -3.37 -10.40 10.95
CA PRO A 10 -1.91 -10.37 11.11
C PRO A 10 -1.19 -10.36 9.77
N ALA A 11 -0.07 -9.65 9.74
CA ALA A 11 0.75 -9.56 8.54
C ALA A 11 1.44 -10.89 8.24
N PRO A 12 1.58 -11.24 6.94
CA PRO A 12 2.42 -12.37 6.55
C PRO A 12 3.88 -12.13 6.94
N THR A 13 4.66 -13.21 7.01
CA THR A 13 6.10 -13.13 7.27
C THR A 13 6.76 -12.21 6.24
N GLY A 14 7.63 -11.32 6.72
CA GLY A 14 8.35 -10.38 5.86
C GLY A 14 7.66 -9.04 5.67
N PHE A 15 6.44 -8.88 6.19
CA PHE A 15 5.70 -7.61 6.14
C PHE A 15 5.75 -6.92 7.49
N VAL A 16 5.85 -5.60 7.45
CA VAL A 16 5.71 -4.75 8.63
C VAL A 16 4.24 -4.36 8.75
N GLN A 17 3.63 -4.69 9.88
CA GLN A 17 2.23 -4.37 10.12
C GLN A 17 2.08 -2.99 10.73
N VAL A 18 1.17 -2.19 10.17
CA VAL A 18 0.70 -0.93 10.77
C VAL A 18 -0.82 -0.99 10.87
N LYS A 19 -1.36 -0.41 11.92
CA LYS A 19 -2.78 -0.59 12.24
C LYS A 19 -3.65 0.63 11.91
N THR A 20 -3.04 1.75 11.59
CA THR A 20 -3.77 3.00 11.31
C THR A 20 -3.23 3.66 10.06
N ALA A 21 -4.07 4.52 9.45
CA ALA A 21 -3.66 5.33 8.31
C ALA A 21 -2.47 6.23 8.67
N ASN A 22 -2.50 6.84 9.85
CA ASN A 22 -1.41 7.72 10.27
C ASN A 22 -0.10 6.98 10.45
N ALA A 23 -0.13 5.76 11.01
CA ALA A 23 1.06 4.93 11.12
C ALA A 23 1.59 4.53 9.74
N ALA A 24 0.70 4.21 8.81
CA ALA A 24 1.07 3.90 7.44
C ALA A 24 1.73 5.08 6.74
N LYS A 25 1.16 6.26 6.88
CA LYS A 25 1.72 7.49 6.30
C LYS A 25 3.12 7.78 6.84
N ALA A 26 3.30 7.62 8.16
CA ALA A 26 4.60 7.83 8.80
C ALA A 26 5.63 6.82 8.29
N ALA A 27 5.26 5.56 8.16
CA ALA A 27 6.15 4.51 7.66
C ALA A 27 6.57 4.79 6.21
N ILE A 28 5.64 5.18 5.38
CA ILE A 28 5.89 5.49 3.97
C ILE A 28 6.83 6.70 3.85
N ARG A 29 6.57 7.77 4.60
CA ARG A 29 7.44 8.95 4.60
C ARG A 29 8.85 8.65 5.07
N CYS A 30 8.98 7.83 6.10
CA CYS A 30 10.28 7.42 6.61
C CYS A 30 11.04 6.64 5.54
N TYR A 31 10.38 5.73 4.86
CA TYR A 31 10.98 4.92 3.81
C TYR A 31 11.40 5.77 2.61
N GLU A 32 10.56 6.73 2.21
CA GLU A 32 10.84 7.63 1.09
C GLU A 32 12.16 8.40 1.28
N ARG A 33 12.47 8.76 2.53
CA ARG A 33 13.72 9.48 2.84
C ARG A 33 14.96 8.63 2.64
N THR A 34 14.82 7.31 2.71
CA THR A 34 15.94 6.38 2.60
C THR A 34 15.94 5.61 1.29
N PHE A 35 14.98 5.90 0.42
CA PHE A 35 14.79 5.20 -0.85
C PHE A 35 15.96 5.44 -1.79
N SER A 36 16.54 4.38 -2.32
CA SER A 36 17.73 4.43 -3.16
C SER A 36 17.45 4.27 -4.66
N GLY A 37 16.20 4.28 -5.06
CA GLY A 37 15.81 4.17 -6.47
C GLY A 37 15.69 2.75 -6.99
N ASP A 38 16.44 1.81 -6.43
CA ASP A 38 16.41 0.40 -6.84
C ASP A 38 15.51 -0.45 -5.95
N ASP A 39 15.02 0.11 -4.87
CA ASP A 39 14.21 -0.62 -3.92
C ASP A 39 12.75 -0.68 -4.35
N THR A 40 12.07 -1.75 -3.95
CA THR A 40 10.65 -1.96 -4.22
C THR A 40 9.86 -1.74 -2.94
N ILE A 41 8.76 -1.01 -3.06
CA ILE A 41 7.81 -0.82 -1.96
C ILE A 41 6.54 -1.59 -2.29
N VAL A 42 6.17 -2.54 -1.44
CA VAL A 42 4.91 -3.27 -1.56
C VAL A 42 4.00 -2.83 -0.43
N ILE A 43 2.83 -2.31 -0.80
CA ILE A 43 1.82 -1.86 0.16
C ILE A 43 0.59 -2.74 0.03
N SER A 44 0.32 -3.56 1.05
CA SER A 44 -0.88 -4.39 1.10
C SER A 44 -1.91 -3.72 2.00
N ILE A 45 -3.08 -3.43 1.45
CA ILE A 45 -4.10 -2.59 2.10
C ILE A 45 -5.37 -3.40 2.37
N GLY A 46 -5.83 -3.35 3.63
CA GLY A 46 -7.15 -3.87 4.01
C GLY A 46 -8.24 -2.88 3.59
N ASP A 47 -8.94 -2.29 4.57
CA ASP A 47 -10.07 -1.41 4.28
C ASP A 47 -9.72 0.07 4.29
N ASP A 48 -8.45 0.43 4.35
CA ASP A 48 -8.02 1.80 4.56
C ASP A 48 -7.72 2.53 3.25
N VAL A 49 -8.79 2.95 2.57
CA VAL A 49 -8.69 3.71 1.33
C VAL A 49 -8.02 5.09 1.52
N GLU A 50 -8.02 5.60 2.76
CA GLU A 50 -7.44 6.91 3.07
C GLU A 50 -5.97 7.00 2.69
N VAL A 51 -5.22 5.92 2.85
CA VAL A 51 -3.81 5.89 2.50
C VAL A 51 -3.61 6.10 1.00
N LEU A 52 -4.44 5.47 0.17
CA LEU A 52 -4.36 5.66 -1.29
C LEU A 52 -4.73 7.08 -1.70
N LYS A 53 -5.74 7.66 -1.08
CA LYS A 53 -6.13 9.05 -1.35
C LYS A 53 -5.03 10.02 -0.94
N TRP A 54 -4.37 9.75 0.17
CA TRP A 54 -3.24 10.56 0.62
C TRP A 54 -2.07 10.47 -0.36
N LEU A 55 -1.72 9.27 -0.81
CA LEU A 55 -0.65 9.08 -1.80
C LEU A 55 -0.96 9.83 -3.09
N GLU A 56 -2.21 9.80 -3.53
CA GLU A 56 -2.65 10.53 -4.71
C GLU A 56 -2.46 12.05 -4.54
N THR A 57 -2.81 12.57 -3.37
CA THR A 57 -2.69 14.00 -3.06
C THR A 57 -1.22 14.43 -2.97
N GLU A 58 -0.39 13.64 -2.29
CA GLU A 58 1.03 13.98 -2.08
C GLU A 58 1.88 13.72 -3.32
N GLY A 59 1.44 12.87 -4.22
CA GLY A 59 2.17 12.57 -5.45
C GLY A 59 3.51 11.88 -5.22
N ILE A 60 3.62 11.09 -4.15
CA ILE A 60 4.89 10.45 -3.76
C ILE A 60 5.09 9.05 -4.33
N VAL A 61 4.12 8.54 -5.07
CA VAL A 61 4.21 7.22 -5.70
C VAL A 61 5.01 7.29 -6.98
N ASP A 62 6.01 6.44 -7.08
CA ASP A 62 6.83 6.34 -8.28
C ASP A 62 6.83 4.90 -8.83
N THR A 63 7.76 4.59 -9.72
CA THR A 63 7.81 3.30 -10.41
C THR A 63 8.16 2.11 -9.51
N GLY A 64 8.63 2.36 -8.30
CA GLY A 64 8.98 1.30 -7.35
C GLY A 64 7.84 0.80 -6.49
N TYR A 65 6.64 1.39 -6.61
CA TYR A 65 5.50 1.04 -5.78
C TYR A 65 4.66 -0.08 -6.41
N PHE A 66 4.25 -1.02 -5.56
CA PHE A 66 3.29 -2.07 -5.92
C PHE A 66 2.21 -2.13 -4.85
N PHE A 67 0.96 -2.18 -5.29
CA PHE A 67 -0.19 -2.22 -4.39
C PHE A 67 -0.86 -3.59 -4.42
N HIS A 68 -1.21 -4.08 -3.25
CA HIS A 68 -1.97 -5.32 -3.08
C HIS A 68 -3.17 -5.04 -2.17
N ILE A 69 -4.35 -5.48 -2.58
CA ILE A 69 -5.58 -5.26 -1.82
C ILE A 69 -5.98 -6.59 -1.19
N HIS A 70 -6.04 -6.64 0.15
CA HIS A 70 -6.44 -7.84 0.87
C HIS A 70 -7.77 -7.68 1.60
N SER A 71 -8.54 -6.64 1.27
CA SER A 71 -9.86 -6.41 1.85
C SER A 71 -10.86 -7.49 1.45
N MET A 72 -11.75 -7.84 2.37
CA MET A 72 -12.88 -8.75 2.11
C MET A 72 -14.15 -7.99 1.70
N ASN A 73 -14.13 -6.67 1.71
CA ASN A 73 -15.27 -5.84 1.35
C ASN A 73 -15.24 -5.50 -0.14
N PRO A 74 -16.18 -6.03 -0.96
CA PRO A 74 -16.16 -5.80 -2.42
C PRO A 74 -16.21 -4.32 -2.81
N TYR A 75 -16.93 -3.50 -2.08
CA TYR A 75 -17.02 -2.06 -2.37
C TYR A 75 -15.71 -1.37 -2.07
N GLY A 76 -15.06 -1.73 -0.97
CA GLY A 76 -13.74 -1.20 -0.63
C GLY A 76 -12.69 -1.58 -1.65
N VAL A 77 -12.70 -2.85 -2.07
CA VAL A 77 -11.78 -3.34 -3.11
C VAL A 77 -11.97 -2.56 -4.41
N GLU A 78 -13.22 -2.37 -4.84
CA GLU A 78 -13.50 -1.65 -6.08
C GLU A 78 -13.04 -0.20 -6.02
N ASN A 79 -13.31 0.47 -4.90
CA ASN A 79 -12.88 1.86 -4.72
C ASN A 79 -11.36 2.01 -4.75
N MET A 80 -10.65 1.14 -4.05
CA MET A 80 -9.19 1.16 -4.00
C MET A 80 -8.60 0.86 -5.37
N ARG A 81 -9.13 -0.14 -6.06
CA ARG A 81 -8.67 -0.51 -7.40
C ARG A 81 -8.88 0.63 -8.40
N ARG A 82 -9.99 1.35 -8.28
CA ARG A 82 -10.26 2.51 -9.13
C ARG A 82 -9.21 3.60 -8.95
N ILE A 83 -8.81 3.88 -7.71
CA ILE A 83 -7.76 4.85 -7.43
C ILE A 83 -6.42 4.40 -8.02
N ILE A 84 -6.08 3.14 -7.84
CA ILE A 84 -4.85 2.56 -8.38
C ILE A 84 -4.82 2.69 -9.91
N GLN A 85 -5.90 2.31 -10.57
CA GLN A 85 -6.00 2.36 -12.03
C GLN A 85 -5.99 3.79 -12.56
N LYS A 86 -6.72 4.70 -11.91
CA LYS A 86 -6.79 6.11 -12.29
C LYS A 86 -5.41 6.76 -12.32
N ASN A 87 -4.54 6.36 -11.39
CA ASN A 87 -3.21 6.94 -11.27
C ASN A 87 -2.15 6.18 -12.06
N GLY A 88 -2.52 5.10 -12.73
CA GLY A 88 -1.57 4.27 -13.47
C GLY A 88 -0.61 3.50 -12.58
N TRP A 89 -0.96 3.32 -11.31
CA TRP A 89 -0.15 2.57 -10.37
C TRP A 89 -0.24 1.07 -10.63
N ARG A 90 0.73 0.31 -10.12
CA ARG A 90 0.81 -1.14 -10.33
C ARG A 90 0.07 -1.87 -9.22
N GLU A 91 -0.84 -2.75 -9.59
CA GLU A 91 -1.51 -3.66 -8.66
C GLU A 91 -0.99 -5.08 -8.87
N ILE A 92 -0.66 -5.77 -7.76
CA ILE A 92 -0.35 -7.19 -7.78
C ILE A 92 -1.51 -7.94 -7.10
N ARG A 93 -1.90 -9.07 -7.70
CA ARG A 93 -3.03 -9.87 -7.23
C ARG A 93 -2.61 -10.99 -6.28
N SER A 94 -1.32 -11.32 -6.26
CA SER A 94 -0.78 -12.36 -5.39
C SER A 94 0.54 -11.90 -4.82
N LEU A 95 0.71 -12.08 -3.50
CA LEU A 95 1.97 -11.75 -2.82
C LEU A 95 3.07 -12.77 -3.11
N GLU A 96 2.73 -13.89 -3.74
CA GLU A 96 3.69 -14.95 -4.07
C GLU A 96 4.56 -14.60 -5.28
N VAL A 97 4.19 -13.58 -6.05
CA VAL A 97 4.92 -13.20 -7.27
C VAL A 97 5.97 -12.12 -7.04
N ILE A 98 6.20 -11.74 -5.81
CA ILE A 98 7.18 -10.69 -5.46
C ILE A 98 8.33 -11.23 -4.63
#